data_9ff5566704b557f51ae0125b44a6df7f
#
_entry.id   9ff5566704b557f51ae0125b44a6df7f
#
_cell.length_a   1.000
_cell.length_b   1.000
_cell.length_c   1.000
_cell.angle_alpha   90.00
_cell.angle_beta   90.00
_cell.angle_gamma   90.00
#
_symmetry.space_group_name_H-M   'P 1'
#
loop_
_entity.id
_entity.type
_entity.pdbx_description
1 polymer ?
#
loop_
_entity_poly.entity_id
_entity_poly.type
_entity_poly.pdbx_seq_one_letter_code
_entity_poly.pdbx_strand_id
1 'polypeptide(L)'
;FDETATAQERLALPRVDFFDTAEEGAHTPLLAQVQHRIRDLVPLAEHPRRALEPTDRSIVFHSAHSALREVEVLHDQLLDLLAHPPGGAPLAPRDIVVMVPDIALFAPAVRAVFGQVPSGDARYIPWGIADLSAGASHPLVGAVDWLLRAPVQRIAWSELRDLLGVPAVAARFGLGEDEVAQLTGWMAGAGIRWGLDAEQRAGLGLGACGAQNTALWGLERMLLGYAAGAGSFDGIEAWDEVGGLAAELAGALAALVERLQQWFGEASAPAEPAVWAERLRTLMADFARPVDDADRKALEALDAALDKWLTSCEAAAFAQPVPLEIARAAWLQALDEPQLTQRFRAGGVTFCTLLPLRAIPFEIVCLLGMNDG
;
A
#
# COMPACT_ATOMS: atom_id res chain seq x y z
N PHE A 1 -34.86 -3.82 -1.04
CA PHE A 1 -36.27 -3.82 -0.62
C PHE A 1 -36.86 -2.49 -1.06
N ASP A 2 -37.79 -2.53 -1.98
CA ASP A 2 -38.51 -1.35 -2.43
C ASP A 2 -39.67 -1.11 -1.46
N GLU A 3 -39.49 -0.20 -0.50
CA GLU A 3 -40.48 0.13 0.52
C GLU A 3 -41.74 0.77 -0.07
N THR A 4 -41.75 1.05 -1.39
CA THR A 4 -42.84 1.73 -2.08
C THR A 4 -43.87 0.79 -2.73
N ALA A 5 -43.56 -0.51 -2.81
CA ALA A 5 -44.48 -1.47 -3.45
C ALA A 5 -45.66 -1.81 -2.53
N THR A 6 -46.88 -1.74 -3.04
CA THR A 6 -48.07 -2.14 -2.30
C THR A 6 -48.09 -3.65 -2.04
N ALA A 7 -48.80 -4.09 -0.98
CA ALA A 7 -48.89 -5.51 -0.64
C ALA A 7 -49.42 -6.38 -1.80
N GLN A 8 -50.27 -5.82 -2.69
CA GLN A 8 -50.80 -6.50 -3.89
C GLN A 8 -49.78 -6.61 -5.01
N GLU A 9 -48.89 -5.59 -5.19
CA GLU A 9 -47.79 -5.64 -6.15
C GLU A 9 -46.73 -6.65 -5.73
N ARG A 10 -46.45 -6.79 -4.40
CA ARG A 10 -45.55 -7.81 -3.88
C ARG A 10 -46.01 -9.25 -4.12
N LEU A 11 -47.32 -9.49 -4.19
CA LEU A 11 -47.90 -10.79 -4.50
C LEU A 11 -47.87 -11.14 -6.00
N ALA A 12 -47.75 -10.13 -6.87
CA ALA A 12 -47.72 -10.30 -8.34
C ALA A 12 -46.32 -10.52 -8.91
N LEU A 13 -45.25 -10.22 -8.17
CA LEU A 13 -43.88 -10.46 -8.59
C LEU A 13 -43.51 -11.92 -8.33
N PRO A 14 -43.06 -12.69 -9.33
CA PRO A 14 -42.55 -14.04 -9.09
C PRO A 14 -41.31 -13.93 -8.20
N ARG A 15 -41.36 -14.48 -6.98
CA ARG A 15 -40.21 -14.62 -6.11
C ARG A 15 -39.25 -15.63 -6.73
N VAL A 16 -38.12 -15.16 -7.25
CA VAL A 16 -37.01 -16.04 -7.66
C VAL A 16 -36.10 -16.22 -6.47
N ASP A 17 -36.11 -17.41 -5.89
CA ASP A 17 -35.23 -17.77 -4.78
C ASP A 17 -34.00 -18.47 -5.36
N PHE A 18 -32.85 -17.81 -5.26
CA PHE A 18 -31.57 -18.35 -5.73
C PHE A 18 -30.84 -19.18 -4.64
N PHE A 19 -31.42 -19.25 -3.44
CA PHE A 19 -30.84 -20.00 -2.33
C PHE A 19 -31.42 -21.42 -2.31
N ASP A 20 -30.58 -22.37 -1.90
CA ASP A 20 -31.01 -23.73 -1.68
C ASP A 20 -32.08 -23.75 -0.57
N THR A 21 -33.25 -24.25 -0.90
CA THR A 21 -34.41 -24.36 -0.01
C THR A 21 -34.49 -25.72 0.66
N ALA A 22 -33.39 -26.47 0.74
CA ALA A 22 -33.37 -27.77 1.42
C ALA A 22 -33.94 -27.64 2.84
N GLU A 23 -34.94 -28.46 3.17
CA GLU A 23 -35.54 -28.46 4.49
C GLU A 23 -34.48 -28.83 5.55
N GLU A 24 -34.50 -28.10 6.68
CA GLU A 24 -33.63 -28.44 7.80
C GLU A 24 -33.93 -29.81 8.36
N GLY A 25 -33.06 -30.78 8.09
CA GLY A 25 -33.09 -32.13 8.66
C GLY A 25 -32.23 -32.27 9.91
N ALA A 26 -32.26 -33.44 10.52
CA ALA A 26 -31.46 -33.74 11.72
C ALA A 26 -29.94 -33.66 11.47
N HIS A 27 -29.50 -33.79 10.21
CA HIS A 27 -28.08 -33.81 9.81
C HIS A 27 -27.66 -32.55 9.02
N THR A 28 -28.46 -31.44 9.08
CA THR A 28 -28.11 -30.17 8.42
C THR A 28 -26.85 -29.59 9.07
N PRO A 29 -25.77 -29.33 8.29
CA PRO A 29 -24.54 -28.73 8.81
C PRO A 29 -24.79 -27.38 9.52
N LEU A 30 -23.96 -27.05 10.51
CA LEU A 30 -24.10 -25.84 11.32
C LEU A 30 -24.13 -24.58 10.45
N LEU A 31 -23.25 -24.49 9.45
CA LEU A 31 -23.20 -23.34 8.53
C LEU A 31 -24.54 -23.15 7.80
N ALA A 32 -25.11 -24.21 7.27
CA ALA A 32 -26.39 -24.16 6.58
C ALA A 32 -27.54 -23.73 7.52
N GLN A 33 -27.52 -24.21 8.79
CA GLN A 33 -28.47 -23.77 9.80
C GLN A 33 -28.35 -22.26 10.06
N VAL A 34 -27.13 -21.73 10.22
CA VAL A 34 -26.88 -20.29 10.42
C VAL A 34 -27.36 -19.49 9.22
N GLN A 35 -27.03 -19.93 8.00
CA GLN A 35 -27.45 -19.26 6.76
C GLN A 35 -28.98 -19.20 6.61
N HIS A 36 -29.68 -20.30 6.92
CA HIS A 36 -31.17 -20.33 6.89
C HIS A 36 -31.75 -19.34 7.90
N ARG A 37 -31.21 -19.27 9.14
CA ARG A 37 -31.68 -18.35 10.17
C ARG A 37 -31.48 -16.89 9.79
N ILE A 38 -30.33 -16.55 9.18
CA ILE A 38 -30.05 -15.22 8.67
C ILE A 38 -31.00 -14.87 7.53
N ARG A 39 -31.21 -15.79 6.58
CA ARG A 39 -32.13 -15.60 5.46
C ARG A 39 -33.56 -15.35 5.92
N ASP A 40 -34.02 -16.14 6.88
CA ASP A 40 -35.39 -16.11 7.38
C ASP A 40 -35.61 -15.07 8.49
N LEU A 41 -34.53 -14.32 8.86
CA LEU A 41 -34.53 -13.28 9.89
C LEU A 41 -35.05 -13.79 11.26
N VAL A 42 -34.73 -15.03 11.60
CA VAL A 42 -35.16 -15.63 12.88
C VAL A 42 -34.37 -15.00 14.02
N PRO A 43 -35.03 -14.46 15.07
CA PRO A 43 -34.35 -13.90 16.23
C PRO A 43 -33.50 -14.96 16.96
N LEU A 44 -32.31 -14.58 17.46
CA LEU A 44 -31.39 -15.50 18.13
C LEU A 44 -32.02 -16.28 19.30
N ALA A 45 -32.95 -15.64 20.02
CA ALA A 45 -33.68 -16.27 21.14
C ALA A 45 -34.60 -17.43 20.69
N GLU A 46 -35.02 -17.46 19.44
CA GLU A 46 -35.90 -18.47 18.85
C GLU A 46 -35.13 -19.62 18.19
N HIS A 47 -33.78 -19.55 18.17
CA HIS A 47 -32.97 -20.62 17.59
C HIS A 47 -33.05 -21.88 18.43
N PRO A 48 -33.47 -23.05 17.88
CA PRO A 48 -33.46 -24.31 18.61
C PRO A 48 -32.01 -24.72 18.93
N ARG A 49 -31.77 -25.12 20.17
CA ARG A 49 -30.50 -25.75 20.57
C ARG A 49 -30.48 -27.17 20.05
N ARG A 50 -29.65 -27.45 19.05
CA ARG A 50 -29.44 -28.78 18.51
C ARG A 50 -28.04 -29.29 18.85
N ALA A 51 -27.90 -30.60 19.07
CA ALA A 51 -26.58 -31.22 19.17
C ALA A 51 -25.90 -31.18 17.79
N LEU A 52 -24.64 -30.80 17.76
CA LEU A 52 -23.84 -30.82 16.52
C LEU A 52 -23.36 -32.25 16.26
N GLU A 53 -23.32 -32.64 15.01
CA GLU A 53 -22.67 -33.88 14.59
C GLU A 53 -21.15 -33.75 14.87
N PRO A 54 -20.52 -34.76 15.51
CA PRO A 54 -19.09 -34.72 15.84
C PRO A 54 -18.18 -34.58 14.61
N THR A 55 -18.68 -34.95 13.44
CA THR A 55 -17.98 -34.86 12.14
C THR A 55 -18.25 -33.58 11.37
N ASP A 56 -19.15 -32.71 11.86
CA ASP A 56 -19.46 -31.46 11.20
C ASP A 56 -18.26 -30.51 11.30
N ARG A 57 -17.70 -30.14 10.14
CA ARG A 57 -16.62 -29.19 9.95
C ARG A 57 -17.02 -27.99 9.09
N SER A 58 -18.31 -27.73 8.99
CA SER A 58 -18.83 -26.60 8.22
C SER A 58 -18.44 -25.24 8.81
N ILE A 59 -18.20 -25.17 10.13
CA ILE A 59 -17.61 -24.00 10.82
C ILE A 59 -16.49 -24.55 11.74
N VAL A 60 -15.27 -24.01 11.56
CA VAL A 60 -14.11 -24.40 12.37
C VAL A 60 -13.46 -23.15 12.95
N PHE A 61 -13.07 -23.20 14.22
CA PHE A 61 -12.38 -22.12 14.90
C PHE A 61 -10.95 -22.53 15.21
N HIS A 62 -10.00 -21.64 14.89
CA HIS A 62 -8.59 -21.78 15.23
C HIS A 62 -8.19 -20.66 16.18
N SER A 63 -7.38 -20.95 17.19
CA SER A 63 -6.79 -19.94 18.07
C SER A 63 -5.29 -19.90 17.84
N ALA A 64 -4.77 -18.70 17.56
CA ALA A 64 -3.35 -18.46 17.35
C ALA A 64 -2.89 -17.24 18.17
N HIS A 65 -1.60 -17.15 18.45
CA HIS A 65 -1.03 -16.11 19.32
C HIS A 65 -0.52 -14.88 18.55
N SER A 66 -0.55 -14.89 17.22
CA SER A 66 -0.08 -13.77 16.39
C SER A 66 -0.65 -13.87 14.98
N ALA A 67 -0.70 -12.73 14.26
CA ALA A 67 -1.14 -12.67 12.87
C ALA A 67 -0.31 -13.58 11.95
N LEU A 68 1.01 -13.67 12.17
CA LEU A 68 1.86 -14.59 11.41
C LEU A 68 1.43 -16.04 11.62
N ARG A 69 1.18 -16.44 12.88
CA ARG A 69 0.75 -17.81 13.19
C ARG A 69 -0.66 -18.12 12.67
N GLU A 70 -1.57 -17.15 12.66
CA GLU A 70 -2.87 -17.31 12.01
C GLU A 70 -2.71 -17.62 10.52
N VAL A 71 -1.83 -16.89 9.81
CA VAL A 71 -1.58 -17.09 8.38
C VAL A 71 -0.88 -18.44 8.11
N GLU A 72 0.05 -18.88 8.98
CA GLU A 72 0.67 -20.22 8.88
C GLU A 72 -0.38 -21.34 9.04
N VAL A 73 -1.24 -21.24 10.06
CA VAL A 73 -2.34 -22.19 10.29
C VAL A 73 -3.29 -22.19 9.10
N LEU A 74 -3.63 -21.00 8.58
CA LEU A 74 -4.45 -20.89 7.37
C LEU A 74 -3.82 -21.62 6.20
N HIS A 75 -2.53 -21.41 5.93
CA HIS A 75 -1.83 -22.04 4.81
C HIS A 75 -1.90 -23.58 4.91
N ASP A 76 -1.65 -24.15 6.09
CA ASP A 76 -1.75 -25.58 6.33
C ASP A 76 -3.18 -26.10 6.13
N GLN A 77 -4.19 -25.36 6.61
CA GLN A 77 -5.60 -25.73 6.42
C GLN A 77 -6.02 -25.67 4.96
N LEU A 78 -5.54 -24.68 4.20
CA LEU A 78 -5.82 -24.56 2.77
C LEU A 78 -5.18 -25.70 1.97
N LEU A 79 -3.98 -26.15 2.34
CA LEU A 79 -3.36 -27.32 1.71
C LEU A 79 -4.19 -28.58 1.95
N ASP A 80 -4.69 -28.78 3.18
CA ASP A 80 -5.56 -29.94 3.49
C ASP A 80 -6.90 -29.84 2.73
N LEU A 81 -7.54 -28.68 2.70
CA LEU A 81 -8.81 -28.47 1.99
C LEU A 81 -8.68 -28.67 0.47
N LEU A 82 -7.57 -28.25 -0.13
CA LEU A 82 -7.32 -28.45 -1.56
C LEU A 82 -6.99 -29.92 -1.89
N ALA A 83 -6.33 -30.64 -0.96
CA ALA A 83 -6.04 -32.07 -1.10
C ALA A 83 -7.28 -32.96 -0.82
N HIS A 84 -8.12 -32.56 0.13
CA HIS A 84 -9.28 -33.29 0.60
C HIS A 84 -10.54 -32.40 0.60
N PRO A 85 -11.07 -32.02 -0.57
CA PRO A 85 -12.17 -31.05 -0.65
C PRO A 85 -13.44 -31.59 0.01
N PRO A 86 -14.16 -30.75 0.78
CA PRO A 86 -15.43 -31.13 1.39
C PRO A 86 -16.44 -31.54 0.33
N GLY A 87 -17.17 -32.63 0.58
CA GLY A 87 -18.15 -33.18 -0.36
C GLY A 87 -17.57 -33.88 -1.59
N GLY A 88 -16.23 -33.98 -1.73
CA GLY A 88 -15.55 -34.68 -2.82
C GLY A 88 -15.57 -33.97 -4.18
N ALA A 89 -16.17 -32.78 -4.28
CA ALA A 89 -16.09 -31.96 -5.48
C ALA A 89 -14.72 -31.24 -5.56
N PRO A 90 -14.09 -31.09 -6.75
CA PRO A 90 -12.81 -30.44 -6.88
C PRO A 90 -12.91 -28.95 -6.47
N LEU A 91 -12.09 -28.54 -5.48
CA LEU A 91 -11.96 -27.16 -5.00
C LEU A 91 -10.77 -26.50 -5.68
N ALA A 92 -10.97 -25.33 -6.26
CA ALA A 92 -9.89 -24.53 -6.84
C ALA A 92 -9.51 -23.35 -5.92
N PRO A 93 -8.25 -22.89 -5.93
CA PRO A 93 -7.85 -21.75 -5.11
C PRO A 93 -8.71 -20.47 -5.29
N ARG A 94 -9.26 -20.26 -6.47
CA ARG A 94 -10.17 -19.13 -6.79
C ARG A 94 -11.54 -19.21 -6.10
N ASP A 95 -11.90 -20.38 -5.58
CA ASP A 95 -13.18 -20.60 -4.89
C ASP A 95 -13.07 -20.31 -3.38
N ILE A 96 -11.88 -19.85 -2.95
CA ILE A 96 -11.53 -19.55 -1.57
C ILE A 96 -11.30 -18.05 -1.42
N VAL A 97 -11.94 -17.44 -0.41
CA VAL A 97 -11.68 -16.07 0.02
C VAL A 97 -11.21 -16.04 1.47
N VAL A 98 -10.24 -15.15 1.74
CA VAL A 98 -9.74 -14.87 3.08
C VAL A 98 -10.02 -13.42 3.40
N MET A 99 -10.84 -13.18 4.41
CA MET A 99 -11.24 -11.84 4.81
C MET A 99 -10.60 -11.46 6.14
N VAL A 100 -10.15 -10.21 6.23
CA VAL A 100 -9.51 -9.64 7.42
C VAL A 100 -10.11 -8.28 7.74
N PRO A 101 -10.11 -7.83 9.02
CA PRO A 101 -10.57 -6.48 9.35
C PRO A 101 -9.69 -5.39 8.76
N ASP A 102 -8.37 -5.57 8.81
CA ASP A 102 -7.37 -4.65 8.27
C ASP A 102 -6.32 -5.42 7.47
N ILE A 103 -6.37 -5.28 6.16
CA ILE A 103 -5.46 -5.97 5.24
C ILE A 103 -4.01 -5.46 5.36
N ALA A 104 -3.79 -4.20 5.75
CA ALA A 104 -2.45 -3.65 5.88
C ALA A 104 -1.67 -4.33 7.02
N LEU A 105 -2.34 -4.72 8.10
CA LEU A 105 -1.75 -5.46 9.22
C LEU A 105 -1.39 -6.90 8.84
N PHE A 106 -2.20 -7.56 8.01
CA PHE A 106 -2.01 -8.95 7.62
C PHE A 106 -1.14 -9.14 6.38
N ALA A 107 -1.05 -8.17 5.48
CA ALA A 107 -0.30 -8.26 4.23
C ALA A 107 1.18 -8.68 4.40
N PRO A 108 1.94 -8.17 5.40
CA PRO A 108 3.30 -8.63 5.64
C PRO A 108 3.37 -10.12 6.00
N ALA A 109 2.45 -10.62 6.84
CA ALA A 109 2.40 -12.03 7.21
C ALA A 109 2.00 -12.93 6.03
N VAL A 110 1.03 -12.49 5.22
CA VAL A 110 0.61 -13.20 3.99
C VAL A 110 1.80 -13.31 3.02
N ARG A 111 2.52 -12.22 2.78
CA ARG A 111 3.72 -12.24 1.91
C ARG A 111 4.83 -13.13 2.48
N ALA A 112 5.02 -13.13 3.81
CA ALA A 112 6.02 -13.94 4.46
C ALA A 112 5.73 -15.45 4.37
N VAL A 113 4.46 -15.87 4.43
CA VAL A 113 4.09 -17.29 4.40
C VAL A 113 3.86 -17.78 2.97
N PHE A 114 2.96 -17.15 2.24
CA PHE A 114 2.60 -17.58 0.88
C PHE A 114 3.66 -17.20 -0.17
N GLY A 115 4.36 -16.08 0.03
CA GLY A 115 5.40 -15.60 -0.90
C GLY A 115 6.72 -16.38 -0.81
N GLN A 116 6.97 -17.12 0.27
CA GLN A 116 8.18 -17.95 0.40
C GLN A 116 8.10 -19.27 -0.34
N VAL A 117 6.91 -19.71 -0.75
CA VAL A 117 6.73 -20.96 -1.45
C VAL A 117 6.89 -20.75 -2.96
N PRO A 118 7.94 -21.31 -3.61
CA PRO A 118 8.14 -21.17 -5.05
C PRO A 118 6.98 -21.78 -5.85
N SER A 119 6.66 -21.23 -7.02
CA SER A 119 5.56 -21.69 -7.88
C SER A 119 5.71 -23.14 -8.40
N GLY A 120 6.89 -23.74 -8.30
CA GLY A 120 7.14 -25.15 -8.62
C GLY A 120 7.05 -26.11 -7.43
N ASP A 121 6.84 -25.62 -6.20
CA ASP A 121 6.68 -26.45 -5.00
C ASP A 121 5.26 -27.02 -4.93
N ALA A 122 5.10 -28.26 -4.46
CA ALA A 122 3.80 -28.90 -4.28
C ALA A 122 2.91 -28.18 -3.25
N ARG A 123 3.49 -27.37 -2.38
CA ARG A 123 2.78 -26.54 -1.38
C ARG A 123 2.40 -25.16 -1.90
N TYR A 124 2.71 -24.84 -3.16
CA TYR A 124 2.39 -23.55 -3.74
C TYR A 124 0.88 -23.40 -3.96
N ILE A 125 0.30 -22.41 -3.31
CA ILE A 125 -1.08 -21.99 -3.51
C ILE A 125 -1.03 -20.64 -4.22
N PRO A 126 -1.60 -20.47 -5.42
CA PRO A 126 -1.73 -19.16 -6.04
C PRO A 126 -2.55 -18.22 -5.15
N TRP A 127 -2.11 -16.99 -4.96
CA TRP A 127 -2.76 -16.02 -4.07
C TRP A 127 -2.65 -14.59 -4.60
N GLY A 128 -3.52 -13.72 -4.08
CA GLY A 128 -3.49 -12.29 -4.34
C GLY A 128 -4.16 -11.50 -3.23
N ILE A 129 -3.70 -10.26 -3.01
CA ILE A 129 -4.30 -9.33 -2.06
C ILE A 129 -5.05 -8.28 -2.86
N ALA A 130 -6.37 -8.15 -2.60
CA ALA A 130 -7.25 -7.34 -3.43
C ALA A 130 -7.32 -5.87 -3.01
N ASP A 131 -7.22 -5.57 -1.70
CA ASP A 131 -7.58 -4.26 -1.14
C ASP A 131 -6.39 -3.53 -0.51
N LEU A 132 -5.17 -3.86 -0.91
CA LEU A 132 -4.02 -3.06 -0.49
C LEU A 132 -4.08 -1.69 -1.18
N SER A 133 -3.94 -0.62 -0.38
CA SER A 133 -3.71 0.70 -0.92
C SER A 133 -2.46 0.66 -1.83
N ALA A 134 -2.49 1.41 -2.91
CA ALA A 134 -1.37 1.48 -3.84
C ALA A 134 -0.07 1.90 -3.15
N GLY A 135 -0.16 2.78 -2.12
CA GLY A 135 0.97 3.20 -1.29
C GLY A 135 1.60 2.08 -0.46
N ALA A 136 0.78 1.11 0.02
CA ALA A 136 1.28 -0.06 0.75
C ALA A 136 1.79 -1.18 -0.17
N SER A 137 1.48 -1.11 -1.47
CA SER A 137 1.79 -2.16 -2.43
C SER A 137 3.11 -1.98 -3.18
N HIS A 138 3.58 -0.73 -3.36
CA HIS A 138 4.74 -0.45 -4.19
C HIS A 138 5.69 0.62 -3.58
N PRO A 139 7.01 0.35 -3.45
CA PRO A 139 7.96 1.28 -2.83
C PRO A 139 7.99 2.67 -3.50
N LEU A 140 7.83 2.73 -4.82
CA LEU A 140 7.81 3.98 -5.57
C LEU A 140 6.63 4.87 -5.18
N VAL A 141 5.45 4.29 -4.96
CA VAL A 141 4.27 5.06 -4.49
C VAL A 141 4.51 5.61 -3.09
N GLY A 142 5.17 4.83 -2.23
CA GLY A 142 5.61 5.29 -0.91
C GLY A 142 6.62 6.45 -1.00
N ALA A 143 7.56 6.40 -1.95
CA ALA A 143 8.50 7.48 -2.20
C ALA A 143 7.79 8.77 -2.68
N VAL A 144 6.82 8.64 -3.59
CA VAL A 144 6.00 9.78 -4.05
C VAL A 144 5.21 10.38 -2.88
N ASP A 145 4.55 9.55 -2.05
CA ASP A 145 3.84 10.05 -0.87
C ASP A 145 4.77 10.76 0.13
N TRP A 146 5.99 10.23 0.32
CA TRP A 146 7.01 10.91 1.11
C TRP A 146 7.40 12.27 0.53
N LEU A 147 7.66 12.36 -0.78
CA LEU A 147 7.98 13.61 -1.47
C LEU A 147 6.88 14.67 -1.30
N LEU A 148 5.61 14.26 -1.31
CA LEU A 148 4.46 15.15 -1.10
C LEU A 148 4.38 15.69 0.34
N ARG A 149 4.90 14.96 1.32
CA ARG A 149 4.92 15.39 2.73
C ARG A 149 6.19 16.13 3.12
N ALA A 150 7.29 15.84 2.43
CA ALA A 150 8.63 16.35 2.76
C ALA A 150 8.73 17.87 2.93
N PRO A 151 8.04 18.73 2.14
CA PRO A 151 8.15 20.19 2.28
C PRO A 151 7.80 20.71 3.67
N VAL A 152 6.90 20.06 4.40
CA VAL A 152 6.44 20.47 5.73
C VAL A 152 7.02 19.63 6.86
N GLN A 153 8.02 18.76 6.58
CA GLN A 153 8.65 17.87 7.55
C GLN A 153 10.12 18.20 7.79
N ARG A 154 10.66 17.67 8.88
CA ARG A 154 12.06 17.93 9.29
C ARG A 154 13.10 17.21 8.42
N ILE A 155 12.73 16.25 7.63
CA ILE A 155 13.60 15.43 6.78
C ILE A 155 14.82 14.92 7.52
N ALA A 156 14.71 13.74 8.11
CA ALA A 156 15.85 13.08 8.74
C ALA A 156 16.79 12.48 7.69
N TRP A 157 18.06 12.34 8.02
CA TRP A 157 19.04 11.64 7.18
C TRP A 157 18.57 10.22 6.79
N SER A 158 17.94 9.50 7.72
CA SER A 158 17.39 8.17 7.46
C SER A 158 16.30 8.17 6.37
N GLU A 159 15.50 9.23 6.32
CA GLU A 159 14.44 9.36 5.30
C GLU A 159 15.02 9.60 3.91
N LEU A 160 16.10 10.40 3.79
CA LEU A 160 16.83 10.57 2.52
C LEU A 160 17.50 9.27 2.08
N ARG A 161 18.06 8.50 3.01
CA ARG A 161 18.59 7.17 2.75
C ARG A 161 17.49 6.23 2.25
N ASP A 162 16.35 6.20 2.91
CA ASP A 162 15.23 5.34 2.56
C ASP A 162 14.64 5.73 1.19
N LEU A 163 14.60 7.02 0.86
CA LEU A 163 14.24 7.50 -0.47
C LEU A 163 15.20 6.99 -1.55
N LEU A 164 16.53 7.12 -1.33
CA LEU A 164 17.55 6.59 -2.23
C LEU A 164 17.57 5.05 -2.28
N GLY A 165 17.05 4.38 -1.26
CA GLY A 165 16.87 2.93 -1.24
C GLY A 165 15.77 2.43 -2.18
N VAL A 166 14.93 3.31 -2.74
CA VAL A 166 13.93 2.93 -3.75
C VAL A 166 14.61 2.80 -5.12
N PRO A 167 14.62 1.60 -5.76
CA PRO A 167 15.41 1.38 -6.98
C PRO A 167 15.11 2.36 -8.12
N ALA A 168 13.84 2.71 -8.33
CA ALA A 168 13.45 3.69 -9.36
C ALA A 168 13.97 5.10 -9.06
N VAL A 169 14.10 5.48 -7.79
CA VAL A 169 14.69 6.76 -7.37
C VAL A 169 16.20 6.71 -7.55
N ALA A 170 16.88 5.70 -7.03
CA ALA A 170 18.32 5.52 -7.21
C ALA A 170 18.72 5.58 -8.70
N ALA A 171 17.99 4.83 -9.54
CA ALA A 171 18.22 4.81 -10.98
C ALA A 171 18.04 6.18 -11.66
N ARG A 172 17.14 7.05 -11.13
CA ARG A 172 16.96 8.41 -11.65
C ARG A 172 18.20 9.27 -11.46
N PHE A 173 18.92 9.06 -10.36
CA PHE A 173 20.18 9.76 -10.06
C PHE A 173 21.42 8.98 -10.49
N GLY A 174 21.26 7.91 -11.27
CA GLY A 174 22.37 7.12 -11.81
C GLY A 174 23.09 6.26 -10.79
N LEU A 175 22.40 5.88 -9.70
CA LEU A 175 22.98 5.11 -8.60
C LEU A 175 22.51 3.65 -8.67
N GLY A 176 23.45 2.72 -8.49
CA GLY A 176 23.20 1.32 -8.20
C GLY A 176 23.18 1.05 -6.69
N GLU A 177 22.96 -0.20 -6.28
CA GLU A 177 22.82 -0.59 -4.87
C GLU A 177 24.08 -0.30 -4.03
N ASP A 178 25.26 -0.68 -4.56
CA ASP A 178 26.55 -0.44 -3.90
C ASP A 178 26.85 1.06 -3.78
N GLU A 179 26.51 1.83 -4.81
CA GLU A 179 26.69 3.28 -4.88
C GLU A 179 25.78 4.01 -3.89
N VAL A 180 24.54 3.56 -3.71
CA VAL A 180 23.63 4.05 -2.66
C VAL A 180 24.20 3.78 -1.29
N ALA A 181 24.73 2.57 -1.04
CA ALA A 181 25.35 2.23 0.24
C ALA A 181 26.57 3.12 0.54
N GLN A 182 27.44 3.35 -0.44
CA GLN A 182 28.60 4.23 -0.32
C GLN A 182 28.17 5.69 -0.07
N LEU A 183 27.27 6.23 -0.88
CA LEU A 183 26.79 7.61 -0.75
C LEU A 183 26.14 7.86 0.60
N THR A 184 25.30 6.95 1.08
CA THR A 184 24.66 7.07 2.39
C THR A 184 25.67 7.01 3.54
N GLY A 185 26.73 6.23 3.40
CA GLY A 185 27.87 6.27 4.30
C GLY A 185 28.56 7.64 4.33
N TRP A 186 28.80 8.24 3.17
CA TRP A 186 29.36 9.58 3.04
C TRP A 186 28.47 10.67 3.63
N MET A 187 27.16 10.59 3.39
CA MET A 187 26.19 11.51 3.99
C MET A 187 26.27 11.51 5.52
N ALA A 188 26.38 10.31 6.11
CA ALA A 188 26.54 10.17 7.57
C ALA A 188 27.90 10.70 8.06
N GLY A 189 29.02 10.41 7.35
CA GLY A 189 30.38 10.86 7.66
C GLY A 189 30.55 12.36 7.52
N ALA A 190 29.99 12.97 6.46
CA ALA A 190 29.97 14.40 6.25
C ALA A 190 29.09 15.15 7.27
N GLY A 191 28.34 14.45 8.10
CA GLY A 191 27.59 15.03 9.21
C GLY A 191 26.17 15.46 8.85
N ILE A 192 25.59 14.97 7.77
CA ILE A 192 24.15 15.18 7.47
C ILE A 192 23.34 14.49 8.57
N ARG A 193 22.41 15.22 9.17
CA ARG A 193 21.53 14.69 10.23
C ARG A 193 20.05 14.93 9.94
N TRP A 194 19.68 16.16 9.62
CA TRP A 194 18.29 16.52 9.30
C TRP A 194 18.23 17.88 8.58
N GLY A 195 17.10 18.11 7.89
CA GLY A 195 16.84 19.32 7.12
C GLY A 195 17.56 19.34 5.77
N LEU A 196 16.93 19.97 4.78
CA LEU A 196 17.50 20.11 3.46
C LEU A 196 18.57 21.21 3.46
N ASP A 197 18.22 22.42 3.97
CA ASP A 197 19.04 23.58 4.09
C ASP A 197 18.52 24.54 5.19
N ALA A 198 19.14 25.71 5.34
CA ALA A 198 18.74 26.72 6.33
C ALA A 198 17.38 27.35 6.02
N GLU A 199 17.02 27.48 4.74
CA GLU A 199 15.77 28.09 4.31
C GLU A 199 14.58 27.18 4.63
N GLN A 200 14.71 25.89 4.34
CA GLN A 200 13.70 24.88 4.72
C GLN A 200 13.49 24.84 6.24
N ARG A 201 14.57 24.91 7.04
CA ARG A 201 14.45 25.02 8.49
C ARG A 201 13.74 26.29 8.96
N ALA A 202 14.05 27.41 8.32
CA ALA A 202 13.38 28.69 8.61
C ALA A 202 11.88 28.63 8.29
N GLY A 203 11.48 28.01 7.18
CA GLY A 203 10.09 27.75 6.82
C GLY A 203 9.33 26.89 7.85
N LEU A 204 10.02 26.00 8.55
CA LEU A 204 9.47 25.21 9.67
C LEU A 204 9.49 25.96 11.02
N GLY A 205 9.88 27.24 11.06
CA GLY A 205 10.04 27.99 12.31
C GLY A 205 11.30 27.64 13.10
N LEU A 206 12.26 26.91 12.49
CA LEU A 206 13.48 26.39 13.12
C LEU A 206 14.75 27.11 12.62
N GLY A 207 14.64 28.33 12.10
CA GLY A 207 15.76 29.11 11.56
C GLY A 207 16.92 29.31 12.52
N ALA A 208 16.67 29.34 13.83
CA ALA A 208 17.72 29.43 14.86
C ALA A 208 18.70 28.23 14.86
N CYS A 209 18.35 27.10 14.22
CA CYS A 209 19.23 25.94 14.09
C CYS A 209 20.33 26.12 13.04
N GLY A 210 20.24 27.15 12.19
CA GLY A 210 21.22 27.44 11.14
C GLY A 210 21.34 26.34 10.08
N ALA A 211 22.42 26.36 9.30
CA ALA A 211 22.69 25.44 8.20
C ALA A 211 23.42 24.15 8.60
N GLN A 212 24.06 24.11 9.77
CA GLN A 212 24.88 22.95 10.18
C GLN A 212 24.07 21.65 10.18
N ASN A 213 24.71 20.59 9.71
CA ASN A 213 24.11 19.25 9.63
C ASN A 213 22.88 19.11 8.71
N THR A 214 22.62 20.06 7.82
CA THR A 214 21.66 19.92 6.70
C THR A 214 22.27 19.09 5.58
N ALA A 215 21.42 18.65 4.63
CA ALA A 215 21.88 17.94 3.44
C ALA A 215 22.80 18.83 2.58
N LEU A 216 22.44 20.09 2.36
CA LEU A 216 23.26 21.04 1.62
C LEU A 216 24.60 21.30 2.29
N TRP A 217 24.60 21.54 3.60
CA TRP A 217 25.85 21.77 4.35
C TRP A 217 26.79 20.55 4.31
N GLY A 218 26.26 19.32 4.42
CA GLY A 218 27.09 18.13 4.28
C GLY A 218 27.63 17.95 2.86
N LEU A 219 26.85 18.27 1.84
CA LEU A 219 27.30 18.29 0.45
C LEU A 219 28.42 19.33 0.24
N GLU A 220 28.31 20.53 0.78
CA GLU A 220 29.36 21.56 0.75
C GLU A 220 30.67 21.05 1.35
N ARG A 221 30.61 20.35 2.48
CA ARG A 221 31.77 19.71 3.09
C ARG A 221 32.43 18.66 2.21
N MET A 222 31.62 17.82 1.53
CA MET A 222 32.12 16.82 0.58
C MET A 222 32.79 17.48 -0.61
N LEU A 223 32.16 18.51 -1.21
CA LEU A 223 32.71 19.21 -2.37
C LEU A 223 33.98 19.99 -2.01
N LEU A 224 34.06 20.60 -0.82
CA LEU A 224 35.26 21.24 -0.32
C LEU A 224 36.40 20.24 -0.12
N GLY A 225 36.11 19.07 0.47
CA GLY A 225 37.10 18.01 0.65
C GLY A 225 37.63 17.50 -0.69
N TYR A 226 36.77 17.30 -1.66
CA TYR A 226 37.18 16.91 -3.03
C TYR A 226 38.03 17.95 -3.72
N ALA A 227 37.67 19.24 -3.62
CA ALA A 227 38.36 20.32 -4.33
C ALA A 227 39.66 20.80 -3.69
N ALA A 228 39.71 20.82 -2.33
CA ALA A 228 40.80 21.45 -1.60
C ALA A 228 41.49 20.50 -0.61
N GLY A 229 40.99 19.28 -0.40
CA GLY A 229 41.48 18.34 0.60
C GLY A 229 41.07 18.74 2.03
N ALA A 230 41.74 18.15 3.03
CA ALA A 230 41.47 18.42 4.43
C ALA A 230 41.76 19.88 4.80
N GLY A 231 40.91 20.50 5.62
CA GLY A 231 41.07 21.84 6.11
C GLY A 231 39.75 22.53 6.44
N SER A 232 39.82 23.76 6.95
CA SER A 232 38.64 24.60 7.20
C SER A 232 38.67 25.78 6.28
N PHE A 233 37.56 25.99 5.57
CA PHE A 233 37.38 27.02 4.56
C PHE A 233 36.13 27.84 4.90
N ASP A 234 36.31 29.09 5.21
CA ASP A 234 35.23 30.02 5.59
C ASP A 234 34.31 29.50 6.71
N GLY A 235 34.92 28.81 7.69
CA GLY A 235 34.20 28.23 8.84
C GLY A 235 33.55 26.88 8.56
N ILE A 236 33.67 26.30 7.35
CA ILE A 236 33.21 24.97 6.99
C ILE A 236 34.43 24.02 7.01
N GLU A 237 34.39 23.01 7.84
CA GLU A 237 35.39 21.96 7.87
C GLU A 237 35.16 20.96 6.73
N ALA A 238 36.13 20.84 5.84
CA ALA A 238 36.06 19.93 4.71
C ALA A 238 35.99 18.48 5.14
N TRP A 239 35.28 17.65 4.40
CA TRP A 239 35.24 16.20 4.56
C TRP A 239 35.85 15.54 3.32
N ASP A 240 37.07 14.99 3.49
CA ASP A 240 37.99 14.67 2.40
C ASP A 240 38.00 13.18 1.98
N GLU A 241 37.01 12.40 2.39
CA GLU A 241 36.91 10.99 1.96
C GLU A 241 36.34 10.84 0.53
N VAL A 242 35.89 11.91 -0.12
CA VAL A 242 35.44 11.90 -1.51
C VAL A 242 36.65 11.99 -2.43
N GLY A 243 36.85 10.98 -3.28
CA GLY A 243 37.99 10.99 -4.20
C GLY A 243 37.83 10.08 -5.41
N GLY A 244 38.65 10.35 -6.43
CA GLY A 244 38.70 9.56 -7.67
C GLY A 244 37.37 9.54 -8.45
N LEU A 245 37.06 8.43 -9.09
CA LEU A 245 35.85 8.24 -9.88
C LEU A 245 34.56 8.30 -9.03
N ALA A 246 34.67 8.04 -7.74
CA ALA A 246 33.50 8.08 -6.84
C ALA A 246 33.00 9.51 -6.57
N ALA A 247 33.71 10.55 -7.01
CA ALA A 247 33.23 11.94 -6.91
C ALA A 247 31.87 12.18 -7.63
N GLU A 248 31.52 11.33 -8.62
CA GLU A 248 30.23 11.37 -9.27
C GLU A 248 29.05 11.14 -8.32
N LEU A 249 29.28 10.40 -7.21
CA LEU A 249 28.27 10.18 -6.17
C LEU A 249 27.92 11.48 -5.42
N ALA A 250 28.89 12.36 -5.20
CA ALA A 250 28.60 13.68 -4.65
C ALA A 250 27.77 14.54 -5.63
N GLY A 251 28.00 14.36 -6.95
CA GLY A 251 27.16 14.96 -8.00
C GLY A 251 25.72 14.45 -7.97
N ALA A 252 25.52 13.15 -7.73
CA ALA A 252 24.18 12.57 -7.57
C ALA A 252 23.44 13.14 -6.34
N LEU A 253 24.16 13.31 -5.21
CA LEU A 253 23.60 13.99 -4.03
C LEU A 253 23.26 15.45 -4.33
N ALA A 254 24.13 16.16 -5.05
CA ALA A 254 23.88 17.55 -5.45
C ALA A 254 22.60 17.68 -6.29
N ALA A 255 22.45 16.79 -7.28
CA ALA A 255 21.24 16.75 -8.10
C ALA A 255 19.98 16.44 -7.28
N LEU A 256 20.07 15.52 -6.33
CA LEU A 256 18.95 15.21 -5.42
C LEU A 256 18.56 16.43 -4.57
N VAL A 257 19.54 17.10 -3.96
CA VAL A 257 19.30 18.29 -3.11
C VAL A 257 18.67 19.40 -3.94
N GLU A 258 19.20 19.69 -5.14
CA GLU A 258 18.67 20.71 -6.05
C GLU A 258 17.21 20.42 -6.45
N ARG A 259 16.89 19.17 -6.79
CA ARG A 259 15.52 18.78 -7.14
C ARG A 259 14.56 18.90 -5.95
N LEU A 260 15.01 18.56 -4.75
CA LEU A 260 14.20 18.75 -3.54
C LEU A 260 13.96 20.22 -3.25
N GLN A 261 14.98 21.10 -3.40
CA GLN A 261 14.82 22.55 -3.23
C GLN A 261 13.82 23.12 -4.24
N GLN A 262 13.94 22.73 -5.52
CA GLN A 262 13.00 23.15 -6.55
C GLN A 262 11.57 22.71 -6.22
N TRP A 263 11.39 21.44 -5.86
CA TRP A 263 10.09 20.90 -5.49
C TRP A 263 9.47 21.65 -4.29
N PHE A 264 10.26 21.94 -3.27
CA PHE A 264 9.76 22.66 -2.08
C PHE A 264 9.32 24.08 -2.43
N GLY A 265 10.04 24.73 -3.33
CA GLY A 265 9.62 26.03 -3.88
C GLY A 265 8.26 25.95 -4.60
N GLU A 266 8.10 24.96 -5.48
CA GLU A 266 6.85 24.73 -6.22
C GLU A 266 5.67 24.32 -5.31
N ALA A 267 5.97 23.55 -4.26
CA ALA A 267 5.00 23.07 -3.29
C ALA A 267 4.49 24.12 -2.30
N SER A 268 5.20 25.25 -2.17
CA SER A 268 4.93 26.27 -1.14
C SER A 268 3.68 27.10 -1.38
N ALA A 269 3.24 27.26 -2.64
CA ALA A 269 2.12 28.10 -3.02
C ALA A 269 0.92 27.28 -3.52
N PRO A 270 -0.31 27.62 -3.07
CA PRO A 270 -1.53 27.03 -3.62
C PRO A 270 -1.59 27.20 -5.14
N ALA A 271 -2.15 26.21 -5.84
CA ALA A 271 -2.32 26.22 -7.27
C ALA A 271 -3.64 25.56 -7.69
N GLU A 272 -4.09 25.87 -8.91
CA GLU A 272 -5.25 25.22 -9.52
C GLU A 272 -4.99 23.72 -9.77
N PRO A 273 -6.02 22.88 -9.80
CA PRO A 273 -5.85 21.43 -10.01
C PRO A 273 -5.04 21.08 -11.27
N ALA A 274 -5.24 21.79 -12.38
CA ALA A 274 -4.48 21.58 -13.62
C ALA A 274 -2.98 21.85 -13.44
N VAL A 275 -2.63 22.94 -12.73
CA VAL A 275 -1.23 23.29 -12.43
C VAL A 275 -0.61 22.27 -11.48
N TRP A 276 -1.37 21.80 -10.48
CA TRP A 276 -0.90 20.71 -9.62
C TRP A 276 -0.62 19.43 -10.40
N ALA A 277 -1.49 19.04 -11.33
CA ALA A 277 -1.26 17.85 -12.13
C ALA A 277 0.03 17.93 -12.95
N GLU A 278 0.35 19.08 -13.54
CA GLU A 278 1.61 19.30 -14.23
C GLU A 278 2.82 19.25 -13.30
N ARG A 279 2.75 19.91 -12.12
CA ARG A 279 3.80 19.84 -11.09
C ARG A 279 4.04 18.42 -10.60
N LEU A 280 2.98 17.66 -10.36
CA LEU A 280 3.07 16.28 -9.88
C LEU A 280 3.61 15.31 -10.95
N ARG A 281 3.30 15.53 -12.23
CA ARG A 281 3.93 14.81 -13.35
C ARG A 281 5.42 15.13 -13.45
N THR A 282 5.77 16.40 -13.30
CA THR A 282 7.18 16.84 -13.25
C THR A 282 7.90 16.20 -12.07
N LEU A 283 7.28 16.19 -10.88
CA LEU A 283 7.83 15.52 -9.69
C LEU A 283 8.13 14.05 -9.98
N MET A 284 7.19 13.30 -10.56
CA MET A 284 7.42 11.89 -10.92
C MET A 284 8.59 11.73 -11.91
N ALA A 285 8.67 12.58 -12.93
CA ALA A 285 9.76 12.56 -13.90
C ALA A 285 11.13 12.93 -13.31
N ASP A 286 11.14 13.82 -12.32
CA ASP A 286 12.35 14.31 -11.67
C ASP A 286 12.91 13.34 -10.62
N PHE A 287 12.08 12.52 -10.00
CA PHE A 287 12.49 11.63 -8.93
C PHE A 287 12.40 10.14 -9.27
N ALA A 288 11.80 9.76 -10.39
CA ALA A 288 11.64 8.36 -10.74
C ALA A 288 12.10 8.03 -12.16
N ARG A 289 12.84 6.92 -12.28
CA ARG A 289 13.13 6.24 -13.54
C ARG A 289 12.81 4.76 -13.36
N PRO A 290 11.79 4.22 -14.04
CA PRO A 290 11.37 2.85 -13.84
C PRO A 290 12.49 1.89 -14.21
N VAL A 291 12.74 0.88 -13.36
CA VAL A 291 13.75 -0.16 -13.58
C VAL A 291 13.13 -1.48 -14.04
N ASP A 292 11.84 -1.68 -13.77
CA ASP A 292 11.10 -2.88 -14.14
C ASP A 292 9.65 -2.59 -14.59
N ASP A 293 8.88 -3.64 -14.87
CA ASP A 293 7.46 -3.55 -15.27
C ASP A 293 6.55 -3.13 -14.11
N ALA A 294 6.93 -3.43 -12.86
CA ALA A 294 6.14 -3.05 -11.70
C ALA A 294 6.22 -1.54 -11.47
N ASP A 295 7.42 -0.96 -11.59
CA ASP A 295 7.62 0.49 -11.54
C ASP A 295 6.83 1.22 -12.64
N ARG A 296 6.85 0.70 -13.88
CA ARG A 296 6.08 1.30 -15.00
C ARG A 296 4.59 1.33 -14.69
N LYS A 297 4.05 0.21 -14.22
CA LYS A 297 2.64 0.13 -13.83
C LYS A 297 2.28 1.04 -12.67
N ALA A 298 3.19 1.21 -11.70
CA ALA A 298 2.98 2.13 -10.59
C ALA A 298 2.92 3.59 -11.07
N LEU A 299 3.83 4.00 -11.98
CA LEU A 299 3.80 5.33 -12.58
C LEU A 299 2.55 5.57 -13.45
N GLU A 300 2.15 4.58 -14.25
CA GLU A 300 0.91 4.62 -15.04
C GLU A 300 -0.33 4.77 -14.14
N ALA A 301 -0.37 4.04 -13.01
CA ALA A 301 -1.47 4.14 -12.06
C ALA A 301 -1.52 5.51 -11.37
N LEU A 302 -0.35 6.07 -11.01
CA LEU A 302 -0.23 7.41 -10.45
C LEU A 302 -0.70 8.48 -11.44
N ASP A 303 -0.32 8.38 -12.72
CA ASP A 303 -0.75 9.33 -13.77
C ASP A 303 -2.25 9.21 -14.05
N ALA A 304 -2.78 8.00 -14.16
CA ALA A 304 -4.21 7.77 -14.33
C ALA A 304 -5.05 8.30 -13.15
N ALA A 305 -4.53 8.26 -11.93
CA ALA A 305 -5.18 8.86 -10.76
C ALA A 305 -5.20 10.39 -10.83
N LEU A 306 -4.17 11.04 -11.41
CA LEU A 306 -4.20 12.47 -11.69
C LEU A 306 -5.27 12.84 -12.71
N ASP A 307 -5.36 12.09 -13.81
CA ASP A 307 -6.39 12.31 -14.83
C ASP A 307 -7.81 12.16 -14.26
N LYS A 308 -8.01 11.17 -13.39
CA LYS A 308 -9.29 10.96 -12.71
C LYS A 308 -9.65 12.13 -11.80
N TRP A 309 -8.68 12.63 -11.00
CA TRP A 309 -8.88 13.80 -10.17
C TRP A 309 -9.22 15.04 -11.00
N LEU A 310 -8.48 15.30 -12.10
CA LEU A 310 -8.76 16.40 -13.02
C LEU A 310 -10.16 16.30 -13.62
N THR A 311 -10.55 15.13 -14.12
CA THR A 311 -11.90 14.88 -14.67
C THR A 311 -12.97 15.19 -13.63
N SER A 312 -12.74 14.84 -12.36
CA SER A 312 -13.68 15.15 -11.27
C SER A 312 -13.77 16.65 -10.99
N CYS A 313 -12.65 17.36 -11.04
CA CYS A 313 -12.63 18.83 -10.90
C CYS A 313 -13.35 19.52 -12.07
N GLU A 314 -13.14 19.07 -13.31
CA GLU A 314 -13.81 19.57 -14.50
C GLU A 314 -15.33 19.36 -14.43
N ALA A 315 -15.77 18.15 -14.05
CA ALA A 315 -17.20 17.82 -13.88
C ALA A 315 -17.87 18.71 -12.81
N ALA A 316 -17.12 19.10 -11.78
CA ALA A 316 -17.57 20.00 -10.72
C ALA A 316 -17.39 21.48 -11.07
N ALA A 317 -16.84 21.83 -12.23
CA ALA A 317 -16.42 23.19 -12.60
C ALA A 317 -15.52 23.86 -11.52
N PHE A 318 -14.63 23.05 -10.88
CA PHE A 318 -13.77 23.50 -9.82
C PHE A 318 -12.37 23.84 -10.35
N ALA A 319 -12.00 25.13 -10.27
CA ALA A 319 -10.70 25.64 -10.71
C ALA A 319 -10.05 26.56 -9.64
N GLN A 320 -10.47 26.45 -8.38
CA GLN A 320 -9.88 27.29 -7.33
C GLN A 320 -8.51 26.75 -6.91
N PRO A 321 -7.54 27.66 -6.60
CA PRO A 321 -6.26 27.24 -6.06
C PRO A 321 -6.42 26.50 -4.72
N VAL A 322 -5.76 25.36 -4.60
CA VAL A 322 -5.73 24.52 -3.39
C VAL A 322 -4.29 24.35 -2.92
N PRO A 323 -4.04 24.20 -1.61
CA PRO A 323 -2.71 23.86 -1.08
C PRO A 323 -2.35 22.40 -1.39
N LEU A 324 -1.05 22.08 -1.28
CA LEU A 324 -0.51 20.75 -1.57
C LEU A 324 -1.22 19.63 -0.80
N GLU A 325 -1.59 19.86 0.46
CA GLU A 325 -2.23 18.83 1.30
C GLU A 325 -3.57 18.39 0.70
N ILE A 326 -4.33 19.30 0.11
CA ILE A 326 -5.61 18.98 -0.55
C ILE A 326 -5.36 18.25 -1.87
N ALA A 327 -4.41 18.72 -2.69
CA ALA A 327 -4.04 18.05 -3.94
C ALA A 327 -3.54 16.61 -3.67
N ARG A 328 -2.66 16.43 -2.67
CA ARG A 328 -2.18 15.13 -2.23
C ARG A 328 -3.32 14.21 -1.79
N ALA A 329 -4.19 14.68 -0.91
CA ALA A 329 -5.30 13.88 -0.40
C ALA A 329 -6.23 13.43 -1.54
N ALA A 330 -6.60 14.33 -2.45
CA ALA A 330 -7.45 14.02 -3.59
C ALA A 330 -6.79 13.03 -4.57
N TRP A 331 -5.50 13.23 -4.86
CA TRP A 331 -4.75 12.34 -5.75
C TRP A 331 -4.61 10.92 -5.18
N LEU A 332 -4.17 10.80 -3.93
CA LEU A 332 -4.00 9.49 -3.28
C LEU A 332 -5.35 8.78 -3.09
N GLN A 333 -6.42 9.51 -2.79
CA GLN A 333 -7.76 8.95 -2.76
C GLN A 333 -8.18 8.40 -4.12
N ALA A 334 -7.92 9.13 -5.22
CA ALA A 334 -8.21 8.67 -6.57
C ALA A 334 -7.41 7.41 -6.96
N LEU A 335 -6.18 7.29 -6.44
CA LEU A 335 -5.33 6.11 -6.62
C LEU A 335 -5.85 4.90 -5.83
N ASP A 336 -6.35 5.10 -4.61
CA ASP A 336 -6.83 4.04 -3.71
C ASP A 336 -8.28 3.63 -4.01
N GLU A 337 -9.00 4.34 -4.88
CA GLU A 337 -10.34 3.91 -5.27
C GLU A 337 -10.29 2.55 -5.97
N PRO A 338 -11.08 1.56 -5.47
CA PRO A 338 -11.08 0.21 -6.02
C PRO A 338 -11.41 0.27 -7.51
N GLN A 339 -10.49 -0.12 -8.36
CA GLN A 339 -10.81 -0.41 -9.74
C GLN A 339 -11.62 -1.71 -9.73
N LEU A 340 -12.92 -1.63 -9.95
CA LEU A 340 -13.84 -2.78 -10.01
C LEU A 340 -13.40 -3.88 -11.02
N THR A 341 -12.40 -3.58 -11.84
CA THR A 341 -11.77 -4.48 -12.81
C THR A 341 -10.53 -5.21 -12.27
N GLN A 342 -10.03 -4.88 -11.07
CA GLN A 342 -8.84 -5.55 -10.54
C GLN A 342 -9.18 -6.95 -10.03
N ARG A 343 -9.01 -7.93 -10.92
CA ARG A 343 -8.56 -9.32 -10.70
C ARG A 343 -9.22 -10.11 -9.56
N PHE A 344 -10.48 -9.86 -9.26
CA PHE A 344 -11.25 -10.84 -8.52
C PHE A 344 -11.30 -12.14 -9.33
N ARG A 345 -10.83 -13.25 -8.77
CA ARG A 345 -10.70 -14.57 -9.41
C ARG A 345 -9.58 -14.71 -10.44
N ALA A 346 -8.43 -14.08 -10.26
CA ALA A 346 -7.23 -14.32 -11.09
C ALA A 346 -6.62 -15.75 -10.95
N GLY A 347 -7.42 -16.71 -10.47
CA GLY A 347 -7.02 -18.12 -10.36
C GLY A 347 -6.45 -18.52 -9.00
N GLY A 348 -6.23 -17.58 -8.07
CA GLY A 348 -5.69 -17.81 -6.74
C GLY A 348 -6.65 -17.52 -5.58
N VAL A 349 -6.22 -17.86 -4.36
CA VAL A 349 -6.89 -17.46 -3.11
C VAL A 349 -6.86 -15.95 -3.00
N THR A 350 -8.01 -15.33 -2.73
CA THR A 350 -8.14 -13.88 -2.63
C THR A 350 -8.16 -13.45 -1.17
N PHE A 351 -7.19 -12.61 -0.78
CA PHE A 351 -7.15 -11.92 0.51
C PHE A 351 -7.77 -10.53 0.35
N CYS A 352 -8.71 -10.15 1.22
CA CYS A 352 -9.39 -8.86 1.15
C CYS A 352 -9.90 -8.40 2.52
N THR A 353 -10.35 -7.14 2.60
CA THR A 353 -11.12 -6.65 3.76
C THR A 353 -12.56 -7.18 3.73
N LEU A 354 -13.28 -7.02 4.85
CA LEU A 354 -14.65 -7.54 5.01
C LEU A 354 -15.69 -6.85 4.11
N LEU A 355 -15.38 -5.66 3.54
CA LEU A 355 -16.37 -4.82 2.86
C LEU A 355 -16.57 -5.08 1.36
N PRO A 356 -15.52 -5.25 0.50
CA PRO A 356 -15.66 -5.20 -0.95
C PRO A 356 -16.34 -6.41 -1.60
N LEU A 357 -16.28 -7.59 -0.98
CA LEU A 357 -16.74 -8.85 -1.59
C LEU A 357 -18.14 -9.30 -1.10
N ARG A 358 -18.97 -8.36 -0.66
CA ARG A 358 -20.34 -8.66 -0.28
C ARG A 358 -21.10 -9.22 -1.47
N ALA A 359 -21.87 -10.30 -1.24
CA ALA A 359 -22.72 -10.96 -2.21
C ALA A 359 -22.00 -11.71 -3.37
N ILE A 360 -20.67 -11.92 -3.30
CA ILE A 360 -20.00 -12.85 -4.21
C ILE A 360 -19.96 -14.21 -3.54
N PRO A 361 -20.48 -15.27 -4.17
CA PRO A 361 -20.45 -16.62 -3.59
C PRO A 361 -19.03 -17.21 -3.68
N PHE A 362 -18.53 -17.74 -2.56
CA PHE A 362 -17.32 -18.54 -2.45
C PHE A 362 -17.64 -19.86 -1.80
N GLU A 363 -16.93 -20.92 -2.17
CA GLU A 363 -17.09 -22.25 -1.55
C GLU A 363 -16.52 -22.29 -0.13
N ILE A 364 -15.38 -21.59 0.08
CA ILE A 364 -14.70 -21.49 1.38
C ILE A 364 -14.48 -20.03 1.74
N VAL A 365 -14.93 -19.64 2.91
CA VAL A 365 -14.70 -18.31 3.49
C VAL A 365 -13.86 -18.47 4.75
N CYS A 366 -12.67 -17.88 4.76
CA CYS A 366 -11.78 -17.84 5.92
C CYS A 366 -11.78 -16.42 6.52
N LEU A 367 -11.88 -16.33 7.82
CA LEU A 367 -11.84 -15.05 8.56
C LEU A 367 -10.60 -15.05 9.45
N LEU A 368 -9.73 -14.04 9.33
CA LEU A 368 -8.56 -13.86 10.19
C LEU A 368 -8.72 -12.59 11.04
N GLY A 369 -8.02 -12.54 12.16
CA GLY A 369 -8.01 -11.36 13.02
C GLY A 369 -9.35 -11.07 13.69
N MET A 370 -10.20 -12.10 13.91
CA MET A 370 -11.49 -11.97 14.60
C MET A 370 -11.28 -11.96 16.12
N ASN A 371 -10.48 -10.99 16.60
CA ASN A 371 -10.17 -10.81 18.01
C ASN A 371 -11.16 -9.83 18.64
N ASP A 372 -11.41 -9.96 19.95
CA ASP A 372 -12.08 -8.92 20.74
C ASP A 372 -11.16 -7.68 20.78
N GLY A 373 -11.61 -6.57 20.20
CA GLY A 373 -10.89 -5.31 20.11
C GLY A 373 -10.95 -4.48 21.36
#